data_af53f6c3f7b5f139ccbad2f054f99c6c
#
_entry.id   af53f6c3f7b5f139ccbad2f054f99c6c
#
_cell.length_a   1.000
_cell.length_b   1.000
_cell.length_c   1.000
_cell.angle_alpha   90.00
_cell.angle_beta   90.00
_cell.angle_gamma   90.00
#
_symmetry.space_group_name_H-M   'P 1'
#
loop_
_entity.id
_entity.type
_entity.pdbx_description
1 polymer ?
#
loop_
_entity_poly.entity_id
_entity_poly.type
_entity_poly.pdbx_seq_one_letter_code
_entity_poly.pdbx_strand_id
1 'polypeptide(L)'
;MVGKTVNKSVDRALFEITPEIQHFAGLCEKNNAIDKELYTKYEVKRGLRDLNGKGVLAGLTNISDVCAKKIVNGEEVPCAGNLYYRGYNIKELVGGFLKEDHFGFEEIAYLLLFGELPSSSELEMFHETLVERRTLPPNFVRDVIMKAPSGDMMNSLSREILNLYSYDDKADDTTISNVLRQCLNLISQFPMLMVYSYHAYNFRMGEDLYIYAPQPNLSTAENILMMLREDKKYTKLEARILDMALVLHMDHGGGNNSTFTTHVVTSSGTDTYSTMSAAMASLKGPKHGGANIKVTQMFADMKEKISDWTDEDEVHQYLEDLLDKKAFDRKGLIYGMGHAIYSVSDPRAEIFKQFVEQLAKEKGREEEYALYAMVERMAPQVIGEKRKIYKGVNANVDFYSGLVYSMLDLPASLYTPIFAAARIVGWSAHRLEELKNVDKIIRPAYKPLSPYREYVKMEDR
;
A
#
# COMPACT_ATOMS: atom_id res chain seq x y z
N MET A 1 -20.09 -23.60 21.98
CA MET A 1 -20.35 -24.34 20.73
C MET A 1 -21.74 -23.98 20.23
N VAL A 2 -21.88 -22.91 19.46
CA VAL A 2 -23.12 -22.57 18.76
C VAL A 2 -23.04 -23.22 17.40
N GLY A 3 -23.92 -24.24 17.18
CA GLY A 3 -23.87 -25.13 16.06
C GLY A 3 -23.98 -24.46 14.70
N LYS A 4 -23.02 -24.74 13.84
CA LYS A 4 -23.13 -24.59 12.40
C LYS A 4 -24.18 -25.59 11.88
N THR A 5 -25.43 -25.20 11.80
CA THR A 5 -26.39 -25.80 10.88
C THR A 5 -26.61 -24.82 9.74
N VAL A 6 -25.56 -24.58 8.97
CA VAL A 6 -25.69 -23.98 7.65
C VAL A 6 -26.08 -25.10 6.68
N ASN A 7 -27.09 -24.86 5.89
CA ASN A 7 -27.70 -25.81 4.98
C ASN A 7 -26.62 -26.32 3.98
N LYS A 8 -26.08 -27.52 4.21
CA LYS A 8 -24.93 -28.09 3.45
C LYS A 8 -25.12 -28.08 1.93
N SER A 9 -26.35 -28.05 1.44
CA SER A 9 -26.65 -28.02 0.01
C SER A 9 -26.41 -26.62 -0.64
N VAL A 10 -26.68 -25.56 0.11
CA VAL A 10 -26.46 -24.16 -0.34
C VAL A 10 -24.96 -23.81 -0.30
N ASP A 11 -24.26 -24.27 0.74
CA ASP A 11 -22.80 -24.08 0.85
C ASP A 11 -22.04 -24.76 -0.31
N ARG A 12 -22.48 -25.94 -0.72
CA ARG A 12 -21.83 -26.66 -1.81
C ARG A 12 -21.93 -25.93 -3.14
N ALA A 13 -23.11 -25.40 -3.47
CA ALA A 13 -23.33 -24.69 -4.74
C ALA A 13 -22.57 -23.34 -4.80
N LEU A 14 -22.35 -22.68 -3.65
CA LEU A 14 -21.74 -21.33 -3.60
C LEU A 14 -20.22 -21.36 -3.50
N PHE A 15 -19.62 -22.39 -2.89
CA PHE A 15 -18.20 -22.35 -2.51
C PHE A 15 -17.36 -23.50 -3.08
N GLU A 16 -17.98 -24.55 -3.62
CA GLU A 16 -17.25 -25.66 -4.23
C GLU A 16 -17.09 -25.46 -5.75
N ILE A 17 -15.95 -25.88 -6.27
CA ILE A 17 -15.72 -25.98 -7.72
C ILE A 17 -16.35 -27.29 -8.19
N THR A 18 -17.54 -27.18 -8.79
CA THR A 18 -18.26 -28.34 -9.34
C THR A 18 -17.69 -28.78 -10.69
N PRO A 19 -18.02 -30.00 -11.19
CA PRO A 19 -17.62 -30.43 -12.52
C PRO A 19 -18.06 -29.49 -13.65
N GLU A 20 -19.24 -28.87 -13.51
CA GLU A 20 -19.74 -27.89 -14.47
C GLU A 20 -18.87 -26.62 -14.44
N ILE A 21 -18.51 -26.10 -13.25
CA ILE A 21 -17.58 -24.95 -13.11
C ILE A 21 -16.24 -25.31 -13.73
N GLN A 22 -15.72 -26.52 -13.50
CA GLN A 22 -14.47 -26.98 -14.11
C GLN A 22 -14.54 -27.01 -15.63
N HIS A 23 -15.66 -27.51 -16.20
CA HIS A 23 -15.90 -27.52 -17.65
C HIS A 23 -15.91 -26.07 -18.20
N PHE A 24 -16.68 -25.17 -17.60
CA PHE A 24 -16.73 -23.76 -18.03
C PHE A 24 -15.38 -23.05 -17.88
N ALA A 25 -14.62 -23.36 -16.83
CA ALA A 25 -13.27 -22.83 -16.66
C ALA A 25 -12.35 -23.23 -17.84
N GLY A 26 -12.42 -24.48 -18.28
CA GLY A 26 -11.68 -24.95 -19.46
C GLY A 26 -12.06 -24.19 -20.74
N LEU A 27 -13.34 -23.87 -20.93
CA LEU A 27 -13.79 -23.03 -22.06
C LEU A 27 -13.24 -21.61 -21.94
N CYS A 28 -13.23 -21.02 -20.73
CA CYS A 28 -12.65 -19.70 -20.49
C CYS A 28 -11.15 -19.67 -20.81
N GLU A 29 -10.38 -20.66 -20.34
CA GLU A 29 -8.94 -20.74 -20.60
C GLU A 29 -8.64 -20.87 -22.10
N LYS A 30 -9.37 -21.75 -22.80
CA LYS A 30 -9.21 -21.97 -24.24
C LYS A 30 -9.50 -20.71 -25.07
N ASN A 31 -10.63 -20.02 -24.77
CA ASN A 31 -11.12 -18.93 -25.62
C ASN A 31 -10.54 -17.55 -25.26
N ASN A 32 -9.94 -17.39 -24.09
CA ASN A 32 -9.37 -16.12 -23.65
C ASN A 32 -7.83 -16.05 -23.79
N ALA A 33 -7.20 -17.10 -24.33
CA ALA A 33 -5.76 -17.08 -24.58
C ALA A 33 -5.43 -16.07 -25.69
N ILE A 34 -4.47 -15.18 -25.41
CA ILE A 34 -3.93 -14.20 -26.36
C ILE A 34 -2.47 -14.55 -26.62
N ASP A 35 -2.11 -14.74 -27.90
CA ASP A 35 -0.73 -14.96 -28.30
C ASP A 35 0.14 -13.77 -27.90
N LYS A 36 1.25 -14.05 -27.22
CA LYS A 36 2.17 -13.03 -26.72
C LYS A 36 2.83 -12.22 -27.86
N GLU A 37 3.00 -12.80 -29.03
CA GLU A 37 3.57 -12.12 -30.20
C GLU A 37 2.67 -10.96 -30.69
N LEU A 38 1.36 -11.05 -30.49
CA LEU A 38 0.41 -10.01 -30.86
C LEU A 38 0.63 -8.72 -30.09
N TYR A 39 1.11 -8.78 -28.83
CA TYR A 39 1.45 -7.58 -28.07
C TYR A 39 2.57 -6.80 -28.73
N THR A 40 3.58 -7.47 -29.25
CA THR A 40 4.67 -6.85 -30.00
C THR A 40 4.19 -6.37 -31.37
N LYS A 41 3.44 -7.22 -32.09
CA LYS A 41 2.89 -6.87 -33.43
C LYS A 41 2.04 -5.61 -33.42
N TYR A 42 1.23 -5.41 -32.38
CA TYR A 42 0.35 -4.23 -32.24
C TYR A 42 0.95 -3.13 -31.35
N GLU A 43 2.22 -3.24 -30.96
CA GLU A 43 2.91 -2.27 -30.10
C GLU A 43 2.17 -1.94 -28.82
N VAL A 44 1.52 -2.96 -28.21
CA VAL A 44 0.72 -2.78 -26.98
C VAL A 44 1.61 -2.42 -25.81
N LYS A 45 1.33 -1.28 -25.18
CA LYS A 45 2.02 -0.80 -23.99
C LYS A 45 1.55 -1.56 -22.74
N ARG A 46 2.05 -2.79 -22.57
CA ARG A 46 1.63 -3.66 -21.44
C ARG A 46 1.97 -3.02 -20.11
N GLY A 47 0.96 -2.92 -19.22
CA GLY A 47 1.11 -2.23 -17.95
C GLY A 47 1.38 -0.73 -18.11
N LEU A 48 0.93 -0.13 -19.23
CA LEU A 48 1.20 1.27 -19.61
C LEU A 48 2.71 1.60 -19.63
N ARG A 49 3.53 0.66 -20.14
CA ARG A 49 4.98 0.85 -20.33
C ARG A 49 5.40 0.49 -21.73
N ASP A 50 6.36 1.24 -22.24
CA ASP A 50 7.06 0.92 -23.49
C ASP A 50 7.93 -0.33 -23.35
N LEU A 51 8.40 -0.88 -24.46
CA LEU A 51 9.31 -2.04 -24.48
C LEU A 51 10.62 -1.78 -23.74
N ASN A 52 11.07 -0.53 -23.68
CA ASN A 52 12.24 -0.09 -22.92
C ASN A 52 11.96 0.13 -21.42
N GLY A 53 10.72 -0.15 -20.96
CA GLY A 53 10.30 0.02 -19.57
C GLY A 53 9.87 1.45 -19.18
N LYS A 54 9.93 2.43 -20.09
CA LYS A 54 9.47 3.81 -19.84
C LYS A 54 7.93 3.83 -19.69
N GLY A 55 7.42 4.50 -18.65
CA GLY A 55 5.99 4.67 -18.44
C GLY A 55 5.36 5.52 -19.54
N VAL A 56 4.14 5.17 -19.94
CA VAL A 56 3.31 6.05 -20.79
C VAL A 56 2.91 7.27 -19.97
N LEU A 57 3.08 8.46 -20.53
CA LEU A 57 2.61 9.70 -19.91
C LEU A 57 1.08 9.74 -20.01
N ALA A 58 0.40 9.43 -18.90
CA ALA A 58 -1.06 9.32 -18.85
C ALA A 58 -1.74 10.56 -18.25
N GLY A 59 -1.01 11.43 -17.57
CA GLY A 59 -1.56 12.64 -16.94
C GLY A 59 -0.47 13.56 -16.42
N LEU A 60 -0.92 14.67 -15.81
CA LEU A 60 -0.07 15.66 -15.16
C LEU A 60 -0.47 15.74 -13.68
N THR A 61 0.48 16.01 -12.79
CA THR A 61 0.21 16.17 -11.36
C THR A 61 1.16 17.19 -10.74
N ASN A 62 0.65 17.95 -9.77
CA ASN A 62 1.44 18.82 -8.90
C ASN A 62 1.68 18.18 -7.51
N ILE A 63 1.17 16.96 -7.26
CA ILE A 63 1.15 16.35 -5.93
C ILE A 63 2.52 15.79 -5.57
N SER A 64 3.10 14.98 -6.45
CA SER A 64 4.39 14.36 -6.18
C SER A 64 5.16 14.00 -7.45
N ASP A 65 6.49 13.90 -7.31
CA ASP A 65 7.38 13.43 -8.36
C ASP A 65 8.29 12.32 -7.82
N VAL A 66 8.46 11.27 -8.64
CA VAL A 66 9.30 10.11 -8.35
C VAL A 66 10.41 10.07 -9.41
N CYS A 67 11.56 10.56 -9.03
CA CYS A 67 12.70 10.75 -9.94
C CYS A 67 13.83 9.76 -9.63
N ALA A 68 14.33 9.09 -10.67
CA ALA A 68 15.50 8.19 -10.59
C ALA A 68 16.46 8.39 -11.75
N LYS A 69 16.28 9.46 -12.50
CA LYS A 69 17.13 9.84 -13.63
C LYS A 69 17.40 11.33 -13.60
N LYS A 70 18.58 11.72 -14.12
CA LYS A 70 18.94 13.11 -14.35
C LYS A 70 19.41 13.28 -15.80
N ILE A 71 19.28 14.49 -16.32
CA ILE A 71 19.80 14.82 -17.66
C ILE A 71 21.27 15.25 -17.52
N VAL A 72 22.15 14.56 -18.22
CA VAL A 72 23.57 14.91 -18.33
C VAL A 72 23.91 14.99 -19.81
N ASN A 73 24.32 16.14 -20.28
CA ASN A 73 24.64 16.40 -21.69
C ASN A 73 23.54 16.06 -22.69
N GLY A 74 22.24 16.22 -22.26
CA GLY A 74 21.05 15.91 -23.07
C GLY A 74 20.60 14.45 -23.02
N GLU A 75 21.28 13.57 -22.30
CA GLU A 75 20.91 12.17 -22.12
C GLU A 75 20.38 11.87 -20.71
N GLU A 76 19.35 11.02 -20.61
CA GLU A 76 18.84 10.51 -19.35
C GLU A 76 19.81 9.48 -18.75
N VAL A 77 20.42 9.79 -17.61
CA VAL A 77 21.27 8.86 -16.86
C VAL A 77 20.64 8.49 -15.52
N PRO A 78 20.76 7.24 -15.05
CA PRO A 78 20.30 6.85 -13.71
C PRO A 78 20.98 7.70 -12.63
N CYS A 79 20.22 8.07 -11.59
CA CYS A 79 20.72 8.72 -10.39
C CYS A 79 20.12 8.10 -9.14
N ALA A 80 20.59 8.52 -7.96
CA ALA A 80 19.93 8.18 -6.69
C ALA A 80 18.46 8.59 -6.75
N GLY A 81 17.60 7.74 -6.21
CA GLY A 81 16.17 7.99 -6.19
C GLY A 81 15.82 9.23 -5.37
N ASN A 82 14.89 10.01 -5.86
CA ASN A 82 14.30 11.14 -5.16
C ASN A 82 12.77 11.02 -5.19
N LEU A 83 12.16 11.41 -4.09
CA LEU A 83 10.72 11.58 -3.96
C LEU A 83 10.47 13.02 -3.53
N TYR A 84 9.61 13.69 -4.27
CA TYR A 84 9.23 15.07 -3.97
C TYR A 84 7.72 15.11 -3.68
N TYR A 85 7.35 15.77 -2.60
CA TYR A 85 5.96 16.12 -2.29
C TYR A 85 5.78 17.61 -2.54
N ARG A 86 4.92 17.99 -3.47
CA ARG A 86 4.71 19.40 -3.86
C ARG A 86 6.01 20.17 -4.15
N GLY A 87 7.02 19.45 -4.68
CA GLY A 87 8.33 20.03 -4.99
C GLY A 87 9.36 19.99 -3.85
N TYR A 88 8.99 19.64 -2.64
CA TYR A 88 9.90 19.45 -1.51
C TYR A 88 10.47 18.05 -1.48
N ASN A 89 11.78 17.90 -1.31
CA ASN A 89 12.43 16.60 -1.21
C ASN A 89 12.03 15.90 0.10
N ILE A 90 11.66 14.63 0.02
CA ILE A 90 11.21 13.85 1.18
C ILE A 90 12.25 13.79 2.31
N LYS A 91 13.56 13.77 1.98
CA LYS A 91 14.63 13.78 2.98
C LYS A 91 14.69 15.11 3.73
N GLU A 92 14.43 16.22 3.04
CA GLU A 92 14.41 17.56 3.63
C GLU A 92 13.18 17.71 4.53
N LEU A 93 12.01 17.23 4.09
CA LEU A 93 10.78 17.24 4.88
C LEU A 93 10.96 16.43 6.16
N VAL A 94 11.44 15.17 6.05
CA VAL A 94 11.70 14.34 7.24
C VAL A 94 12.75 14.97 8.16
N GLY A 95 13.84 15.47 7.60
CA GLY A 95 14.87 16.19 8.37
C GLY A 95 14.35 17.45 9.07
N GLY A 96 13.38 18.14 8.46
CA GLY A 96 12.73 19.35 8.99
C GLY A 96 11.95 19.06 10.27
N PHE A 97 10.91 18.25 10.19
CA PHE A 97 10.06 17.99 11.37
C PHE A 97 10.80 17.23 12.49
N LEU A 98 11.79 16.40 12.16
CA LEU A 98 12.64 15.77 13.17
C LEU A 98 13.52 16.77 13.91
N LYS A 99 14.10 17.75 13.21
CA LYS A 99 14.92 18.81 13.80
C LYS A 99 14.10 19.73 14.70
N GLU A 100 12.86 20.01 14.32
CA GLU A 100 11.94 20.86 15.06
C GLU A 100 11.21 20.12 16.20
N ASP A 101 11.46 18.80 16.35
CA ASP A 101 10.96 17.95 17.42
C ASP A 101 9.43 17.80 17.43
N HIS A 102 8.76 17.81 16.23
CA HIS A 102 7.32 17.55 16.10
C HIS A 102 6.98 16.34 15.22
N PHE A 103 5.71 15.95 15.16
CA PHE A 103 5.20 14.87 14.30
C PHE A 103 4.93 15.42 12.89
N GLY A 104 5.34 14.66 11.87
CA GLY A 104 5.28 15.12 10.48
C GLY A 104 3.99 14.76 9.75
N PHE A 105 3.19 13.80 10.23
CA PHE A 105 2.04 13.29 9.46
C PHE A 105 1.04 14.40 9.11
N GLU A 106 0.60 15.19 10.08
CA GLU A 106 -0.37 16.26 9.88
C GLU A 106 0.18 17.37 9.00
N GLU A 107 1.45 17.77 9.20
CA GLU A 107 2.13 18.79 8.39
C GLU A 107 2.23 18.37 6.91
N ILE A 108 2.67 17.14 6.65
CA ILE A 108 2.84 16.67 5.28
C ILE A 108 1.51 16.33 4.63
N ALA A 109 0.50 15.93 5.40
CA ALA A 109 -0.87 15.81 4.91
C ALA A 109 -1.42 17.17 4.45
N TYR A 110 -1.19 18.22 5.22
CA TYR A 110 -1.52 19.60 4.84
C TYR A 110 -0.81 19.98 3.53
N LEU A 111 0.50 19.77 3.45
CA LEU A 111 1.28 20.06 2.25
C LEU A 111 0.71 19.37 1.00
N LEU A 112 0.44 18.07 1.08
CA LEU A 112 -0.09 17.30 -0.07
C LEU A 112 -1.47 17.77 -0.51
N LEU A 113 -2.35 18.08 0.45
CA LEU A 113 -3.72 18.51 0.16
C LEU A 113 -3.77 19.96 -0.38
N PHE A 114 -3.01 20.87 0.20
CA PHE A 114 -3.15 22.32 -0.07
C PHE A 114 -2.01 22.93 -0.88
N GLY A 115 -0.86 22.26 -1.00
CA GLY A 115 0.22 22.62 -1.91
C GLY A 115 1.34 23.45 -1.29
N GLU A 116 1.20 23.92 -0.04
CA GLU A 116 2.16 24.73 0.69
C GLU A 116 2.37 24.17 2.10
N LEU A 117 3.54 24.39 2.68
CA LEU A 117 3.80 24.07 4.08
C LEU A 117 2.98 25.00 4.98
N PRO A 118 2.33 24.46 6.04
CA PRO A 118 1.54 25.28 6.94
C PRO A 118 2.41 26.19 7.80
N SER A 119 1.92 27.37 8.13
CA SER A 119 2.37 28.11 9.31
C SER A 119 1.94 27.38 10.59
N SER A 120 2.54 27.73 11.73
CA SER A 120 2.15 27.10 13.01
C SER A 120 0.66 27.22 13.32
N SER A 121 0.03 28.36 13.02
CA SER A 121 -1.41 28.56 13.22
C SER A 121 -2.27 27.76 12.25
N GLU A 122 -1.83 27.57 11.02
CA GLU A 122 -2.53 26.73 10.04
C GLU A 122 -2.41 25.25 10.40
N LEU A 123 -1.25 24.81 10.87
CA LEU A 123 -1.05 23.44 11.33
C LEU A 123 -1.93 23.12 12.55
N GLU A 124 -2.01 24.05 13.51
CA GLU A 124 -2.88 23.92 14.69
C GLU A 124 -4.36 23.83 14.26
N MET A 125 -4.83 24.75 13.42
CA MET A 125 -6.20 24.73 12.89
C MET A 125 -6.49 23.43 12.11
N PHE A 126 -5.52 22.94 11.34
CA PHE A 126 -5.67 21.68 10.60
C PHE A 126 -5.73 20.48 11.54
N HIS A 127 -4.88 20.45 12.56
CA HIS A 127 -4.91 19.42 13.59
C HIS A 127 -6.28 19.40 14.31
N GLU A 128 -6.79 20.52 14.76
CA GLU A 128 -8.12 20.64 15.36
C GLU A 128 -9.22 20.15 14.40
N THR A 129 -9.11 20.51 13.12
CA THR A 129 -10.04 20.06 12.08
C THR A 129 -10.05 18.53 11.95
N LEU A 130 -8.89 17.86 12.03
CA LEU A 130 -8.82 16.40 12.01
C LEU A 130 -9.33 15.79 13.32
N VAL A 131 -9.02 16.39 14.47
CA VAL A 131 -9.48 15.93 15.80
C VAL A 131 -11.00 15.88 15.87
N GLU A 132 -11.69 16.95 15.43
CA GLU A 132 -13.16 17.00 15.39
C GLU A 132 -13.78 15.87 14.56
N ARG A 133 -13.03 15.33 13.61
CA ARG A 133 -13.45 14.25 12.69
C ARG A 133 -13.01 12.86 13.13
N ARG A 134 -12.27 12.74 14.23
CA ARG A 134 -11.88 11.45 14.82
C ARG A 134 -13.06 10.78 15.52
N THR A 135 -14.14 10.58 14.78
CA THR A 135 -15.36 9.91 15.24
C THR A 135 -15.99 9.09 14.12
N LEU A 136 -16.70 8.02 14.47
CA LEU A 136 -17.45 7.21 13.51
C LEU A 136 -18.95 7.49 13.67
N PRO A 137 -19.77 7.26 12.64
CA PRO A 137 -21.23 7.41 12.74
C PRO A 137 -21.82 6.59 13.91
N PRO A 138 -22.96 7.01 14.48
CA PRO A 138 -23.62 6.27 15.55
C PRO A 138 -23.81 4.80 15.19
N ASN A 139 -23.47 3.90 16.12
CA ASN A 139 -23.56 2.44 15.98
C ASN A 139 -22.70 1.80 14.88
N PHE A 140 -21.88 2.55 14.14
CA PHE A 140 -21.07 2.03 13.03
C PHE A 140 -20.16 0.86 13.46
N VAL A 141 -19.52 0.96 14.62
CA VAL A 141 -18.67 -0.11 15.16
C VAL A 141 -19.49 -1.41 15.34
N ARG A 142 -20.65 -1.32 15.96
CA ARG A 142 -21.52 -2.49 16.21
C ARG A 142 -22.09 -3.06 14.90
N ASP A 143 -22.63 -2.21 14.04
CA ASP A 143 -23.48 -2.64 12.92
C ASP A 143 -22.67 -2.92 11.63
N VAL A 144 -21.46 -2.36 11.52
CA VAL A 144 -20.59 -2.55 10.35
C VAL A 144 -19.34 -3.34 10.74
N ILE A 145 -18.52 -2.82 11.65
CA ILE A 145 -17.22 -3.41 11.96
C ILE A 145 -17.37 -4.78 12.62
N MET A 146 -18.17 -4.87 13.69
CA MET A 146 -18.33 -6.11 14.46
C MET A 146 -19.28 -7.13 13.80
N LYS A 147 -20.09 -6.73 12.82
CA LYS A 147 -21.11 -7.61 12.22
C LYS A 147 -20.49 -8.75 11.42
N ALA A 148 -19.46 -8.47 10.62
CA ALA A 148 -18.79 -9.46 9.75
C ALA A 148 -17.28 -9.22 9.70
N PRO A 149 -16.55 -9.32 10.82
CA PRO A 149 -15.11 -9.11 10.83
C PRO A 149 -14.40 -10.17 9.99
N SER A 150 -13.36 -9.76 9.28
CA SER A 150 -12.55 -10.60 8.39
C SER A 150 -11.10 -10.59 8.83
N GLY A 151 -10.40 -11.72 8.70
CA GLY A 151 -8.94 -11.78 8.86
C GLY A 151 -8.17 -10.99 7.81
N ASP A 152 -8.80 -10.66 6.68
CA ASP A 152 -8.26 -9.74 5.68
C ASP A 152 -8.70 -8.30 6.02
N MET A 153 -7.81 -7.58 6.72
CA MET A 153 -8.07 -6.21 7.17
C MET A 153 -8.32 -5.25 6.00
N MET A 154 -7.63 -5.43 4.87
CA MET A 154 -7.85 -4.60 3.67
C MET A 154 -9.25 -4.80 3.08
N ASN A 155 -9.80 -6.02 3.16
CA ASN A 155 -11.19 -6.28 2.78
C ASN A 155 -12.18 -5.61 3.74
N SER A 156 -11.93 -5.71 5.06
CA SER A 156 -12.75 -5.03 6.07
C SER A 156 -12.80 -3.53 5.80
N LEU A 157 -11.64 -2.89 5.68
CA LEU A 157 -11.53 -1.45 5.42
C LEU A 157 -12.23 -1.02 4.12
N SER A 158 -12.08 -1.78 3.02
CA SER A 158 -12.77 -1.46 1.76
C SER A 158 -14.29 -1.45 1.91
N ARG A 159 -14.84 -2.43 2.66
CA ARG A 159 -16.29 -2.51 2.95
C ARG A 159 -16.74 -1.39 3.88
N GLU A 160 -15.95 -1.06 4.87
CA GLU A 160 -16.25 -0.01 5.86
C GLU A 160 -16.28 1.37 5.20
N ILE A 161 -15.31 1.67 4.32
CA ILE A 161 -15.33 2.90 3.52
C ILE A 161 -16.61 2.98 2.67
N LEU A 162 -16.99 1.90 1.98
CA LEU A 162 -18.24 1.88 1.21
C LEU A 162 -19.48 2.04 2.09
N ASN A 163 -19.49 1.48 3.29
CA ASN A 163 -20.62 1.64 4.21
C ASN A 163 -20.76 3.10 4.70
N LEU A 164 -19.66 3.86 4.83
CA LEU A 164 -19.72 5.28 5.22
C LEU A 164 -20.54 6.12 4.24
N TYR A 165 -20.61 5.73 2.97
CA TYR A 165 -21.49 6.35 1.96
C TYR A 165 -22.93 6.47 2.47
N SER A 166 -23.47 5.42 3.10
CA SER A 166 -24.87 5.38 3.59
C SER A 166 -25.15 6.28 4.81
N TYR A 167 -24.10 6.87 5.39
CA TYR A 167 -24.18 7.80 6.51
C TYR A 167 -23.91 9.25 6.10
N ASP A 168 -23.72 9.52 4.82
CA ASP A 168 -23.43 10.85 4.29
C ASP A 168 -24.52 11.28 3.31
N ASP A 169 -25.42 12.16 3.74
CA ASP A 169 -26.52 12.68 2.92
C ASP A 169 -26.06 13.44 1.66
N LYS A 170 -24.75 13.80 1.60
CA LYS A 170 -24.12 14.46 0.47
C LYS A 170 -23.05 13.59 -0.19
N ALA A 171 -23.21 12.26 -0.14
CA ALA A 171 -22.21 11.32 -0.64
C ALA A 171 -21.88 11.58 -2.13
N ASP A 172 -22.87 11.88 -2.96
CA ASP A 172 -22.74 12.08 -4.41
C ASP A 172 -22.38 13.51 -4.83
N ASP A 173 -22.29 14.45 -3.88
CA ASP A 173 -21.87 15.82 -4.17
C ASP A 173 -20.35 15.88 -4.40
N THR A 174 -19.95 16.04 -5.67
CA THR A 174 -18.53 16.11 -6.10
C THR A 174 -17.96 17.53 -6.11
N THR A 175 -18.59 18.51 -5.50
CA THR A 175 -17.99 19.83 -5.31
C THR A 175 -16.71 19.71 -4.48
N ILE A 176 -15.70 20.52 -4.80
CA ILE A 176 -14.37 20.47 -4.13
C ILE A 176 -14.50 20.58 -2.61
N SER A 177 -15.36 21.47 -2.12
CA SER A 177 -15.57 21.66 -0.66
C SER A 177 -16.16 20.41 0.01
N ASN A 178 -17.12 19.74 -0.64
CA ASN A 178 -17.72 18.52 -0.11
C ASN A 178 -16.76 17.34 -0.19
N VAL A 179 -16.07 17.16 -1.32
CA VAL A 179 -15.04 16.11 -1.46
C VAL A 179 -13.91 16.30 -0.47
N LEU A 180 -13.43 17.53 -0.24
CA LEU A 180 -12.43 17.82 0.79
C LEU A 180 -12.95 17.42 2.19
N ARG A 181 -14.20 17.78 2.53
CA ARG A 181 -14.85 17.34 3.79
C ARG A 181 -14.82 15.81 3.93
N GLN A 182 -15.20 15.08 2.89
CA GLN A 182 -15.21 13.62 2.87
C GLN A 182 -13.79 13.04 3.02
N CYS A 183 -12.81 13.60 2.32
CA CYS A 183 -11.41 13.19 2.43
C CYS A 183 -10.86 13.41 3.84
N LEU A 184 -11.10 14.57 4.46
CA LEU A 184 -10.67 14.85 5.82
C LEU A 184 -11.33 13.93 6.85
N ASN A 185 -12.63 13.58 6.64
CA ASN A 185 -13.30 12.59 7.47
C ASN A 185 -12.60 11.22 7.36
N LEU A 186 -12.32 10.74 6.14
CA LEU A 186 -11.66 9.46 5.91
C LEU A 186 -10.25 9.44 6.48
N ILE A 187 -9.44 10.49 6.30
CA ILE A 187 -8.09 10.59 6.87
C ILE A 187 -8.15 10.48 8.39
N SER A 188 -9.10 11.16 9.03
CA SER A 188 -9.26 11.15 10.49
C SER A 188 -9.82 9.84 11.04
N GLN A 189 -10.71 9.19 10.30
CA GLN A 189 -11.40 7.96 10.71
C GLN A 189 -10.59 6.69 10.45
N PHE A 190 -9.65 6.73 9.49
CA PHE A 190 -8.93 5.55 9.03
C PHE A 190 -8.19 4.80 10.14
N PRO A 191 -7.48 5.46 11.08
CA PRO A 191 -6.87 4.80 12.23
C PRO A 191 -7.87 4.00 13.07
N MET A 192 -9.06 4.54 13.31
CA MET A 192 -10.12 3.83 14.05
C MET A 192 -10.66 2.63 13.28
N LEU A 193 -10.99 2.82 11.98
CA LEU A 193 -11.46 1.72 11.13
C LEU A 193 -10.48 0.55 11.16
N MET A 194 -9.19 0.85 10.98
CA MET A 194 -8.11 -0.14 10.95
C MET A 194 -7.97 -0.89 12.28
N VAL A 195 -7.86 -0.17 13.39
CA VAL A 195 -7.60 -0.76 14.70
C VAL A 195 -8.86 -1.49 15.23
N TYR A 196 -10.04 -0.91 15.04
CA TYR A 196 -11.26 -1.54 15.50
C TYR A 196 -11.61 -2.81 14.71
N SER A 197 -11.34 -2.83 13.40
CA SER A 197 -11.49 -4.05 12.59
C SER A 197 -10.55 -5.16 13.04
N TYR A 198 -9.32 -4.83 13.41
CA TYR A 198 -8.36 -5.78 13.97
C TYR A 198 -8.87 -6.36 15.29
N HIS A 199 -9.29 -5.52 16.22
CA HIS A 199 -9.84 -5.98 17.51
C HIS A 199 -11.16 -6.74 17.37
N ALA A 200 -12.03 -6.32 16.46
CA ALA A 200 -13.27 -7.05 16.18
C ALA A 200 -13.03 -8.46 15.61
N TYR A 201 -12.01 -8.62 14.76
CA TYR A 201 -11.61 -9.92 14.26
C TYR A 201 -11.04 -10.81 15.37
N ASN A 202 -10.12 -10.29 16.17
CA ASN A 202 -9.51 -11.02 17.28
C ASN A 202 -10.55 -11.43 18.33
N PHE A 203 -11.49 -10.55 18.65
CA PHE A 203 -12.62 -10.87 19.51
C PHE A 203 -13.47 -12.04 18.95
N ARG A 204 -13.73 -12.04 17.65
CA ARG A 204 -14.40 -13.18 16.97
C ARG A 204 -13.60 -14.47 17.08
N MET A 205 -12.27 -14.39 17.13
CA MET A 205 -11.37 -15.54 17.28
C MET A 205 -11.24 -16.02 18.74
N GLY A 206 -11.80 -15.30 19.70
CA GLY A 206 -11.84 -15.66 21.12
C GLY A 206 -10.90 -14.86 22.03
N GLU A 207 -10.31 -13.79 21.50
CA GLU A 207 -9.50 -12.84 22.29
C GLU A 207 -10.41 -11.78 22.94
N ASP A 208 -9.86 -10.99 23.87
CA ASP A 208 -10.58 -9.89 24.52
C ASP A 208 -10.83 -8.72 23.55
N LEU A 209 -11.91 -7.97 23.77
CA LEU A 209 -12.29 -6.83 22.94
C LEU A 209 -11.80 -5.52 23.56
N TYR A 210 -10.95 -4.82 22.86
CA TYR A 210 -10.49 -3.49 23.21
C TYR A 210 -10.98 -2.48 22.17
N ILE A 211 -11.74 -1.48 22.60
CA ILE A 211 -12.21 -0.36 21.75
C ILE A 211 -11.88 0.94 22.49
N TYR A 212 -10.74 1.51 22.19
CA TYR A 212 -10.28 2.77 22.79
C TYR A 212 -10.56 3.94 21.86
N ALA A 213 -11.19 4.98 22.38
CA ALA A 213 -11.38 6.22 21.62
C ALA A 213 -10.07 6.96 21.42
N PRO A 214 -9.84 7.57 20.23
CA PRO A 214 -8.67 8.40 20.00
C PRO A 214 -8.65 9.60 20.94
N GLN A 215 -7.45 10.02 21.36
CA GLN A 215 -7.24 11.15 22.24
C GLN A 215 -6.98 12.41 21.41
N PRO A 216 -7.60 13.56 21.73
CA PRO A 216 -7.47 14.78 20.94
C PRO A 216 -6.06 15.39 20.95
N ASN A 217 -5.32 15.21 22.04
CA ASN A 217 -3.97 15.74 22.22
C ASN A 217 -2.85 14.86 21.65
N LEU A 218 -3.19 13.73 21.04
CA LEU A 218 -2.23 12.83 20.45
C LEU A 218 -2.21 12.96 18.92
N SER A 219 -1.02 12.82 18.33
CA SER A 219 -0.84 12.69 16.88
C SER A 219 -1.54 11.45 16.31
N THR A 220 -1.64 11.35 15.00
CA THR A 220 -2.20 10.17 14.32
C THR A 220 -1.41 8.90 14.67
N ALA A 221 -0.07 8.96 14.66
CA ALA A 221 0.77 7.80 14.99
C ALA A 221 0.61 7.36 16.45
N GLU A 222 0.60 8.31 17.39
CA GLU A 222 0.37 8.01 18.81
C GLU A 222 -1.00 7.38 19.05
N ASN A 223 -2.05 7.90 18.42
CA ASN A 223 -3.39 7.34 18.50
C ASN A 223 -3.45 5.91 17.96
N ILE A 224 -2.76 5.59 16.86
CA ILE A 224 -2.69 4.22 16.33
C ILE A 224 -2.09 3.28 17.39
N LEU A 225 -0.93 3.62 17.95
CA LEU A 225 -0.26 2.79 18.95
C LEU A 225 -1.08 2.66 20.23
N MET A 226 -1.64 3.76 20.71
CA MET A 226 -2.46 3.81 21.92
C MET A 226 -3.74 2.97 21.78
N MET A 227 -4.43 3.08 20.66
CA MET A 227 -5.66 2.32 20.42
C MET A 227 -5.40 0.83 20.17
N LEU A 228 -4.25 0.48 19.60
CA LEU A 228 -3.90 -0.90 19.25
C LEU A 228 -3.48 -1.72 20.47
N ARG A 229 -2.80 -1.11 21.45
CA ARG A 229 -2.20 -1.80 22.58
C ARG A 229 -3.14 -1.86 23.78
N GLU A 230 -3.26 -3.03 24.40
CA GLU A 230 -4.10 -3.24 25.59
C GLU A 230 -3.74 -2.29 26.73
N ASP A 231 -2.46 -2.11 27.01
CA ASP A 231 -1.95 -1.25 28.08
C ASP A 231 -1.81 0.22 27.67
N LYS A 232 -2.12 0.56 26.39
CA LYS A 232 -2.04 1.92 25.78
C LYS A 232 -0.64 2.53 25.80
N LYS A 233 0.39 1.76 26.07
CA LYS A 233 1.75 2.28 26.24
C LYS A 233 2.54 2.23 24.93
N TYR A 234 3.35 3.23 24.72
CA TYR A 234 4.33 3.33 23.65
C TYR A 234 5.45 4.28 24.07
N THR A 235 6.62 4.16 23.44
CA THR A 235 7.71 5.12 23.66
C THR A 235 7.60 6.27 22.66
N LYS A 236 8.22 7.41 22.97
CA LYS A 236 8.31 8.55 22.04
C LYS A 236 9.01 8.13 20.72
N LEU A 237 10.02 7.25 20.81
CA LEU A 237 10.73 6.74 19.63
C LEU A 237 9.80 5.91 18.74
N GLU A 238 9.03 4.99 19.33
CA GLU A 238 8.05 4.20 18.58
C GLU A 238 7.03 5.07 17.81
N ALA A 239 6.46 6.07 18.50
CA ALA A 239 5.50 6.97 17.89
C ALA A 239 6.11 7.79 16.74
N ARG A 240 7.34 8.29 16.90
CA ARG A 240 8.05 9.03 15.85
C ARG A 240 8.40 8.18 14.65
N ILE A 241 8.81 6.94 14.88
CA ILE A 241 9.14 6.02 13.79
C ILE A 241 7.87 5.64 13.02
N LEU A 242 6.75 5.40 13.71
CA LEU A 242 5.48 5.15 13.03
C LEU A 242 5.02 6.39 12.24
N ASP A 243 5.12 7.58 12.81
CA ASP A 243 4.77 8.83 12.15
C ASP A 243 5.60 9.04 10.86
N MET A 244 6.92 8.88 10.95
CA MET A 244 7.80 8.91 9.79
C MET A 244 7.42 7.85 8.74
N ALA A 245 7.08 6.63 9.18
CA ALA A 245 6.62 5.58 8.28
C ALA A 245 5.34 5.98 7.54
N LEU A 246 4.39 6.61 8.23
CA LEU A 246 3.19 7.17 7.61
C LEU A 246 3.55 8.22 6.56
N VAL A 247 4.43 9.18 6.88
CA VAL A 247 4.89 10.20 5.92
C VAL A 247 5.50 9.59 4.66
N LEU A 248 6.36 8.58 4.80
CA LEU A 248 7.03 7.90 3.67
C LEU A 248 6.06 7.11 2.76
N HIS A 249 4.89 6.77 3.25
CA HIS A 249 3.87 6.03 2.51
C HIS A 249 2.75 6.89 1.93
N MET A 250 2.66 8.19 2.25
CA MET A 250 1.55 9.06 1.86
C MET A 250 1.31 9.11 0.36
N ASP A 251 2.37 9.21 -0.44
CA ASP A 251 2.24 9.23 -1.91
C ASP A 251 3.47 8.65 -2.62
N HIS A 252 3.30 8.27 -3.88
CA HIS A 252 4.38 7.76 -4.74
C HIS A 252 4.08 7.95 -6.22
N GLY A 253 3.60 9.12 -6.58
CA GLY A 253 3.32 9.54 -7.96
C GLY A 253 1.96 9.11 -8.49
N GLY A 254 1.43 9.89 -9.41
CA GLY A 254 0.13 9.66 -10.05
C GLY A 254 0.04 8.34 -10.86
N GLY A 255 1.19 7.81 -11.29
CA GLY A 255 1.28 6.52 -11.99
C GLY A 255 1.34 5.28 -11.08
N ASN A 256 1.36 5.45 -9.75
CA ASN A 256 1.22 4.34 -8.81
C ASN A 256 -0.14 3.65 -9.01
N ASN A 257 -0.20 2.31 -8.95
CA ASN A 257 -1.40 1.56 -9.36
C ASN A 257 -2.68 1.99 -8.62
N SER A 258 -2.64 2.18 -7.31
CA SER A 258 -3.80 2.63 -6.54
C SER A 258 -4.12 4.11 -6.76
N THR A 259 -3.11 4.96 -6.96
CA THR A 259 -3.29 6.37 -7.30
C THR A 259 -3.87 6.52 -8.72
N PHE A 260 -3.36 5.75 -9.68
CA PHE A 260 -3.94 5.72 -11.04
C PHE A 260 -5.38 5.19 -11.05
N THR A 261 -5.69 4.21 -10.20
CA THR A 261 -7.08 3.76 -9.98
C THR A 261 -7.94 4.90 -9.45
N THR A 262 -7.43 5.71 -8.53
CA THR A 262 -8.12 6.92 -8.03
C THR A 262 -8.44 7.90 -9.18
N HIS A 263 -7.47 8.18 -10.06
CA HIS A 263 -7.69 9.01 -11.25
C HIS A 263 -8.77 8.42 -12.18
N VAL A 264 -8.63 7.13 -12.55
CA VAL A 264 -9.56 6.45 -13.44
C VAL A 264 -11.00 6.50 -12.90
N VAL A 265 -11.17 6.16 -11.62
CA VAL A 265 -12.50 6.10 -10.99
C VAL A 265 -13.08 7.51 -10.79
N THR A 266 -12.25 8.47 -10.37
CA THR A 266 -12.65 9.89 -10.24
C THR A 266 -13.11 10.46 -11.58
N SER A 267 -12.43 10.14 -12.69
CA SER A 267 -12.78 10.62 -14.03
C SER A 267 -14.17 10.19 -14.52
N SER A 268 -14.75 9.16 -13.90
CA SER A 268 -16.14 8.73 -14.18
C SER A 268 -17.19 9.61 -13.51
N GLY A 269 -16.81 10.50 -12.58
CA GLY A 269 -17.71 11.37 -11.83
C GLY A 269 -18.35 10.70 -10.59
N THR A 270 -17.85 9.55 -10.13
CA THR A 270 -18.41 8.85 -8.96
C THR A 270 -18.03 9.50 -7.63
N ASP A 271 -18.65 9.06 -6.54
CA ASP A 271 -18.48 9.53 -5.19
C ASP A 271 -17.07 9.22 -4.60
N THR A 272 -16.75 9.85 -3.47
CA THR A 272 -15.46 9.70 -2.80
C THR A 272 -15.28 8.31 -2.18
N TYR A 273 -16.32 7.74 -1.59
CA TYR A 273 -16.23 6.45 -0.89
C TYR A 273 -15.97 5.31 -1.88
N SER A 274 -16.65 5.30 -3.02
CA SER A 274 -16.42 4.36 -4.12
C SER A 274 -15.01 4.49 -4.68
N THR A 275 -14.52 5.72 -4.88
CA THR A 275 -13.17 5.98 -5.37
C THR A 275 -12.10 5.45 -4.40
N MET A 276 -12.23 5.74 -3.11
CA MET A 276 -11.27 5.30 -2.10
C MET A 276 -11.31 3.78 -1.89
N SER A 277 -12.50 3.18 -1.94
CA SER A 277 -12.62 1.71 -1.88
C SER A 277 -11.97 1.02 -3.09
N ALA A 278 -12.08 1.60 -4.29
CA ALA A 278 -11.39 1.09 -5.48
C ALA A 278 -9.85 1.20 -5.35
N ALA A 279 -9.34 2.31 -4.82
CA ALA A 279 -7.93 2.49 -4.52
C ALA A 279 -7.43 1.46 -3.48
N MET A 280 -8.22 1.21 -2.44
CA MET A 280 -7.97 0.16 -1.44
C MET A 280 -7.89 -1.23 -2.09
N ALA A 281 -8.82 -1.59 -2.97
CA ALA A 281 -8.82 -2.86 -3.69
C ALA A 281 -7.57 -3.03 -4.56
N SER A 282 -7.10 -1.94 -5.19
CA SER A 282 -5.83 -1.93 -5.93
C SER A 282 -4.63 -2.15 -5.00
N LEU A 283 -4.56 -1.43 -3.87
CA LEU A 283 -3.46 -1.55 -2.90
C LEU A 283 -3.41 -2.94 -2.25
N LYS A 284 -4.56 -3.57 -2.00
CA LYS A 284 -4.66 -4.91 -1.44
C LYS A 284 -3.94 -5.98 -2.27
N GLY A 285 -3.80 -5.77 -3.58
CA GLY A 285 -3.23 -6.75 -4.49
C GLY A 285 -1.79 -7.14 -4.10
N PRO A 286 -1.44 -8.46 -4.15
CA PRO A 286 -0.13 -8.95 -3.68
C PRO A 286 1.05 -8.44 -4.52
N LYS A 287 0.80 -7.87 -5.70
CA LYS A 287 1.82 -7.23 -6.53
C LYS A 287 2.00 -5.75 -6.24
N HIS A 288 1.19 -5.18 -5.34
CA HIS A 288 1.23 -3.78 -4.95
C HIS A 288 1.53 -3.64 -3.45
N GLY A 289 0.54 -3.66 -2.56
CA GLY A 289 0.75 -3.49 -1.13
C GLY A 289 1.23 -4.74 -0.37
N GLY A 290 1.27 -5.90 -1.00
CA GLY A 290 1.64 -7.16 -0.36
C GLY A 290 3.15 -7.46 -0.31
N ALA A 291 4.01 -6.59 -0.83
CA ALA A 291 5.45 -6.84 -0.90
C ALA A 291 6.11 -6.87 0.49
N ASN A 292 5.71 -5.97 1.38
CA ASN A 292 6.19 -5.90 2.77
C ASN A 292 5.99 -7.22 3.53
N ILE A 293 4.78 -7.80 3.47
CA ILE A 293 4.49 -9.08 4.12
C ILE A 293 5.38 -10.20 3.55
N LYS A 294 5.65 -10.18 2.24
CA LYS A 294 6.54 -11.17 1.60
C LYS A 294 7.99 -11.04 2.07
N VAL A 295 8.49 -9.83 2.27
CA VAL A 295 9.81 -9.59 2.88
C VAL A 295 9.86 -10.20 4.27
N THR A 296 8.90 -9.87 5.13
CA THR A 296 8.85 -10.39 6.51
C THR A 296 8.78 -11.92 6.55
N GLN A 297 7.96 -12.53 5.70
CA GLN A 297 7.86 -13.99 5.59
C GLN A 297 9.16 -14.63 5.08
N MET A 298 9.83 -14.01 4.12
CA MET A 298 11.13 -14.49 3.60
C MET A 298 12.20 -14.47 4.69
N PHE A 299 12.28 -13.38 5.47
CA PHE A 299 13.22 -13.31 6.59
C PHE A 299 12.87 -14.28 7.73
N ALA A 300 11.60 -14.57 7.97
CA ALA A 300 11.18 -15.59 8.91
C ALA A 300 11.66 -16.98 8.45
N ASP A 301 11.45 -17.35 7.20
CA ASP A 301 11.94 -18.62 6.60
C ASP A 301 13.48 -18.69 6.62
N MET A 302 14.16 -17.57 6.35
CA MET A 302 15.63 -17.48 6.42
C MET A 302 16.14 -17.75 7.83
N LYS A 303 15.55 -17.11 8.84
CA LYS A 303 15.95 -17.27 10.26
C LYS A 303 15.74 -18.68 10.80
N GLU A 304 14.80 -19.43 10.25
CA GLU A 304 14.59 -20.84 10.59
C GLU A 304 15.61 -21.78 9.92
N LYS A 305 16.14 -21.42 8.76
CA LYS A 305 16.98 -22.29 7.93
C LYS A 305 18.48 -22.06 8.08
N ILE A 306 18.87 -20.85 8.46
CA ILE A 306 20.25 -20.46 8.69
C ILE A 306 20.57 -20.69 10.17
N SER A 307 21.66 -21.40 10.45
CA SER A 307 22.08 -21.71 11.81
C SER A 307 22.83 -20.57 12.49
N ASP A 308 23.59 -19.81 11.74
CA ASP A 308 24.32 -18.62 12.19
C ASP A 308 24.01 -17.41 11.31
N TRP A 309 23.28 -16.45 11.85
CA TRP A 309 22.88 -15.24 11.12
C TRP A 309 24.05 -14.28 10.84
N THR A 310 25.22 -14.54 11.42
CA THR A 310 26.45 -13.77 11.18
C THR A 310 27.35 -14.40 10.13
N ASP A 311 27.06 -15.65 9.72
CA ASP A 311 27.82 -16.35 8.68
C ASP A 311 27.39 -15.90 7.29
N GLU A 312 28.29 -15.17 6.62
CA GLU A 312 28.05 -14.65 5.26
C GLU A 312 27.86 -15.78 4.23
N ASP A 313 28.52 -16.93 4.38
CA ASP A 313 28.43 -18.05 3.45
C ASP A 313 27.06 -18.73 3.54
N GLU A 314 26.51 -18.93 4.76
CA GLU A 314 25.15 -19.44 4.95
C GLU A 314 24.09 -18.50 4.37
N VAL A 315 24.22 -17.19 4.63
CA VAL A 315 23.32 -16.17 4.08
C VAL A 315 23.41 -16.15 2.55
N HIS A 316 24.62 -16.17 2.00
CA HIS A 316 24.84 -16.20 0.54
C HIS A 316 24.17 -17.42 -0.10
N GLN A 317 24.38 -18.61 0.46
CA GLN A 317 23.79 -19.85 -0.04
C GLN A 317 22.25 -19.80 -0.01
N TYR A 318 21.65 -19.25 1.06
CA TYR A 318 20.21 -19.10 1.15
C TYR A 318 19.67 -18.13 0.06
N LEU A 319 20.35 -17.02 -0.20
CA LEU A 319 19.98 -16.09 -1.28
C LEU A 319 20.05 -16.75 -2.66
N GLU A 320 21.07 -17.60 -2.90
CA GLU A 320 21.13 -18.41 -4.13
C GLU A 320 19.95 -19.39 -4.23
N ASP A 321 19.60 -20.08 -3.15
CA ASP A 321 18.49 -21.03 -3.11
C ASP A 321 17.13 -20.36 -3.33
N LEU A 322 16.96 -19.10 -2.88
CA LEU A 322 15.79 -18.28 -3.25
C LEU A 322 15.71 -18.09 -4.77
N LEU A 323 16.80 -17.68 -5.42
CA LEU A 323 16.83 -17.41 -6.87
C LEU A 323 16.68 -18.69 -7.69
N ASP A 324 17.21 -19.81 -7.19
CA ASP A 324 17.11 -21.15 -7.78
C ASP A 324 15.75 -21.81 -7.55
N LYS A 325 14.81 -21.15 -6.88
CA LYS A 325 13.47 -21.65 -6.54
C LYS A 325 13.48 -22.86 -5.60
N LYS A 326 14.48 -22.96 -4.71
CA LYS A 326 14.62 -24.05 -3.74
C LYS A 326 14.13 -23.65 -2.35
N ALA A 327 14.17 -22.38 -2.01
CA ALA A 327 13.80 -21.84 -0.68
C ALA A 327 12.51 -21.00 -0.72
N PHE A 328 11.93 -20.77 0.45
CA PHE A 328 10.74 -19.99 0.71
C PHE A 328 9.56 -20.39 -0.21
N ASP A 329 8.99 -19.46 -0.98
CA ASP A 329 7.81 -19.67 -1.83
C ASP A 329 8.14 -20.19 -3.24
N ARG A 330 9.40 -20.48 -3.52
CA ARG A 330 9.94 -21.03 -4.79
C ARG A 330 9.62 -20.20 -6.04
N LYS A 331 9.39 -18.90 -5.88
CA LYS A 331 9.17 -17.98 -7.01
C LYS A 331 10.46 -17.46 -7.62
N GLY A 332 11.59 -17.68 -6.96
CA GLY A 332 12.88 -17.24 -7.42
C GLY A 332 13.08 -15.73 -7.24
N LEU A 333 12.59 -15.13 -6.17
CA LEU A 333 12.68 -13.71 -5.89
C LEU A 333 13.29 -13.47 -4.51
N ILE A 334 14.18 -12.49 -4.41
CA ILE A 334 14.57 -11.88 -3.14
C ILE A 334 13.65 -10.67 -2.97
N TYR A 335 12.65 -10.82 -2.09
CA TYR A 335 11.65 -9.79 -1.86
C TYR A 335 12.25 -8.56 -1.18
N GLY A 336 11.73 -7.39 -1.49
CA GLY A 336 12.25 -6.10 -1.02
C GLY A 336 13.44 -5.57 -1.83
N MET A 337 13.94 -6.35 -2.82
CA MET A 337 15.03 -5.95 -3.70
C MET A 337 14.51 -5.57 -5.09
N GLY A 338 14.95 -4.38 -5.57
CA GLY A 338 14.52 -3.84 -6.85
C GLY A 338 13.26 -2.97 -6.78
N HIS A 339 13.13 -2.03 -7.69
CA HIS A 339 11.99 -1.12 -7.81
C HIS A 339 11.71 -0.77 -9.28
N ALA A 340 10.44 -0.52 -9.61
CA ALA A 340 10.02 -0.22 -10.98
C ALA A 340 10.62 1.08 -11.54
N ILE A 341 10.98 2.03 -10.69
CA ILE A 341 11.52 3.35 -11.05
C ILE A 341 12.95 3.51 -10.51
N TYR A 342 13.16 3.27 -9.21
CA TYR A 342 14.46 3.47 -8.57
C TYR A 342 15.48 2.41 -8.98
N SER A 343 16.53 2.84 -9.66
CA SER A 343 17.58 1.93 -10.14
C SER A 343 18.90 2.00 -9.32
N VAL A 344 19.08 3.05 -8.52
CA VAL A 344 20.30 3.25 -7.72
C VAL A 344 20.00 3.18 -6.23
N SER A 345 18.97 3.88 -5.74
CA SER A 345 18.51 3.81 -4.35
C SER A 345 17.04 4.25 -4.22
N ASP A 346 16.34 3.76 -3.20
CA ASP A 346 15.01 4.25 -2.79
C ASP A 346 15.19 5.19 -1.59
N PRO A 347 14.86 6.49 -1.70
CA PRO A 347 15.09 7.46 -0.62
C PRO A 347 14.32 7.09 0.66
N ARG A 348 13.21 6.37 0.54
CA ARG A 348 12.41 5.93 1.67
C ARG A 348 13.10 4.80 2.45
N ALA A 349 13.71 3.86 1.74
CA ALA A 349 14.51 2.79 2.38
C ALA A 349 15.74 3.39 3.10
N GLU A 350 16.39 4.38 2.49
CA GLU A 350 17.52 5.08 3.12
C GLU A 350 17.12 5.81 4.41
N ILE A 351 15.94 6.45 4.42
CA ILE A 351 15.41 7.11 5.61
C ILE A 351 15.09 6.06 6.68
N PHE A 352 14.35 5.00 6.36
CA PHE A 352 14.05 3.93 7.32
C PHE A 352 15.32 3.39 7.97
N LYS A 353 16.35 3.10 7.19
CA LYS A 353 17.62 2.53 7.67
C LYS A 353 18.26 3.35 8.78
N GLN A 354 18.16 4.68 8.74
CA GLN A 354 18.72 5.57 9.78
C GLN A 354 18.08 5.36 11.15
N PHE A 355 16.80 4.95 11.20
CA PHE A 355 16.03 4.80 12.44
C PHE A 355 15.94 3.35 12.90
N VAL A 356 16.07 2.40 11.97
CA VAL A 356 16.00 0.96 12.28
C VAL A 356 17.07 0.55 13.29
N GLU A 357 18.29 1.04 13.15
CA GLU A 357 19.39 0.73 14.07
C GLU A 357 19.10 1.21 15.48
N GLN A 358 18.56 2.44 15.63
CA GLN A 358 18.20 2.99 16.94
C GLN A 358 17.06 2.20 17.59
N LEU A 359 16.03 1.85 16.81
CA LEU A 359 14.91 1.04 17.30
C LEU A 359 15.36 -0.37 17.66
N ALA A 360 16.23 -0.98 16.86
CA ALA A 360 16.78 -2.30 17.15
C ALA A 360 17.51 -2.35 18.49
N LYS A 361 18.31 -1.31 18.81
CA LYS A 361 18.96 -1.17 20.11
C LYS A 361 17.97 -1.02 21.26
N GLU A 362 16.91 -0.19 21.09
CA GLU A 362 15.86 -0.05 22.12
C GLU A 362 15.12 -1.36 22.37
N LYS A 363 14.94 -2.17 21.32
CA LYS A 363 14.20 -3.44 21.36
C LYS A 363 15.07 -4.67 21.62
N GLY A 364 16.40 -4.54 21.70
CA GLY A 364 17.32 -5.68 21.84
C GLY A 364 17.30 -6.63 20.64
N ARG A 365 17.17 -6.08 19.42
CA ARG A 365 17.05 -6.83 18.17
C ARG A 365 18.16 -6.46 17.15
N GLU A 366 19.35 -6.13 17.66
CA GLU A 366 20.50 -5.71 16.83
C GLU A 366 20.99 -6.82 15.90
N GLU A 367 20.95 -8.08 16.34
CA GLU A 367 21.32 -9.23 15.50
C GLU A 367 20.40 -9.38 14.29
N GLU A 368 19.11 -9.15 14.46
CA GLU A 368 18.16 -9.20 13.37
C GLU A 368 18.38 -8.05 12.39
N TYR A 369 18.65 -6.83 12.88
CA TYR A 369 19.03 -5.71 12.02
C TYR A 369 20.32 -6.01 11.24
N ALA A 370 21.32 -6.61 11.87
CA ALA A 370 22.58 -7.00 11.23
C ALA A 370 22.34 -7.98 10.07
N LEU A 371 21.43 -8.95 10.24
CA LEU A 371 21.02 -9.86 9.16
C LEU A 371 20.39 -9.11 7.99
N TYR A 372 19.47 -8.17 8.24
CA TYR A 372 18.88 -7.34 7.19
C TYR A 372 19.94 -6.52 6.45
N ALA A 373 20.87 -5.90 7.18
CA ALA A 373 21.95 -5.12 6.59
C ALA A 373 22.90 -5.99 5.74
N MET A 374 23.15 -7.24 6.18
CA MET A 374 23.93 -8.22 5.40
C MET A 374 23.22 -8.61 4.11
N VAL A 375 21.95 -8.93 4.15
CA VAL A 375 21.15 -9.27 2.97
C VAL A 375 21.07 -8.08 2.01
N GLU A 376 20.86 -6.84 2.50
CA GLU A 376 20.89 -5.63 1.66
C GLU A 376 22.20 -5.50 0.87
N ARG A 377 23.33 -5.80 1.51
CA ARG A 377 24.66 -5.72 0.90
C ARG A 377 24.91 -6.84 -0.12
N MET A 378 24.50 -8.06 0.20
CA MET A 378 24.83 -9.26 -0.59
C MET A 378 23.85 -9.51 -1.75
N ALA A 379 22.57 -9.25 -1.57
CA ALA A 379 21.52 -9.57 -2.56
C ALA A 379 21.76 -8.96 -3.94
N PRO A 380 22.26 -7.71 -4.11
CA PRO A 380 22.58 -7.17 -5.43
C PRO A 380 23.63 -7.98 -6.18
N GLN A 381 24.65 -8.47 -5.47
CA GLN A 381 25.73 -9.29 -6.07
C GLN A 381 25.19 -10.64 -6.51
N VAL A 382 24.49 -11.35 -5.63
CA VAL A 382 23.91 -12.68 -5.92
C VAL A 382 22.91 -12.60 -7.10
N ILE A 383 22.08 -11.56 -7.16
CA ILE A 383 21.15 -11.33 -8.28
C ILE A 383 21.94 -11.04 -9.56
N GLY A 384 23.01 -10.21 -9.47
CA GLY A 384 23.87 -9.89 -10.61
C GLY A 384 24.51 -11.13 -11.22
N GLU A 385 25.10 -11.99 -10.41
CA GLU A 385 25.77 -13.22 -10.82
C GLU A 385 24.79 -14.24 -11.44
N LYS A 386 23.67 -14.49 -10.78
CA LYS A 386 22.67 -15.47 -11.22
C LYS A 386 21.85 -15.02 -12.43
N ARG A 387 21.49 -13.74 -12.51
CA ARG A 387 20.55 -13.23 -13.54
C ARG A 387 21.20 -12.31 -14.57
N LYS A 388 22.48 -11.97 -14.40
CA LYS A 388 23.20 -11.00 -15.24
C LYS A 388 22.52 -9.61 -15.26
N ILE A 389 21.86 -9.25 -14.17
CA ILE A 389 21.19 -7.95 -13.96
C ILE A 389 22.02 -7.19 -12.94
N TYR A 390 22.77 -6.20 -13.39
CA TYR A 390 23.70 -5.42 -12.57
C TYR A 390 23.19 -4.00 -12.25
N LYS A 391 21.97 -3.67 -12.68
CA LYS A 391 21.37 -2.35 -12.45
C LYS A 391 19.95 -2.50 -11.88
N GLY A 392 19.59 -1.62 -10.97
CA GLY A 392 18.23 -1.55 -10.44
C GLY A 392 17.90 -2.59 -9.36
N VAL A 393 18.92 -3.07 -8.66
CA VAL A 393 18.76 -4.06 -7.59
C VAL A 393 19.19 -3.42 -6.27
N ASN A 394 18.27 -2.66 -5.66
CA ASN A 394 18.49 -2.03 -4.36
C ASN A 394 17.32 -2.35 -3.43
N ALA A 395 17.55 -2.24 -2.11
CA ALA A 395 16.47 -2.29 -1.15
C ALA A 395 15.43 -1.19 -1.45
N ASN A 396 14.17 -1.57 -1.51
CA ASN A 396 13.04 -0.66 -1.61
C ASN A 396 12.41 -0.42 -0.23
N VAL A 397 11.37 0.43 -0.16
CA VAL A 397 10.71 0.78 1.09
C VAL A 397 10.19 -0.44 1.87
N ASP A 398 9.76 -1.49 1.16
CA ASP A 398 9.21 -2.71 1.78
C ASP A 398 10.27 -3.55 2.49
N PHE A 399 11.54 -3.39 2.13
CA PHE A 399 12.65 -4.14 2.73
C PHE A 399 12.77 -3.88 4.23
N TYR A 400 12.77 -2.62 4.65
CA TYR A 400 12.92 -2.25 6.06
C TYR A 400 11.60 -2.03 6.79
N SER A 401 10.54 -1.64 6.10
CA SER A 401 9.27 -1.30 6.76
C SER A 401 8.67 -2.48 7.53
N GLY A 402 8.80 -3.72 7.04
CA GLY A 402 8.35 -4.91 7.76
C GLY A 402 9.11 -5.17 9.05
N LEU A 403 10.43 -4.97 9.04
CA LEU A 403 11.26 -5.06 10.24
C LEU A 403 10.87 -4.00 11.27
N VAL A 404 10.71 -2.74 10.83
CA VAL A 404 10.24 -1.63 11.68
C VAL A 404 8.90 -1.98 12.33
N TYR A 405 7.94 -2.40 11.54
CA TYR A 405 6.60 -2.72 12.05
C TYR A 405 6.64 -3.89 13.05
N SER A 406 7.48 -4.90 12.81
CA SER A 406 7.67 -5.99 13.77
C SER A 406 8.31 -5.53 15.08
N MET A 407 9.24 -4.56 15.05
CA MET A 407 9.85 -3.97 16.23
C MET A 407 8.91 -3.03 17.00
N LEU A 408 7.90 -2.48 16.31
CA LEU A 408 6.81 -1.73 16.93
C LEU A 408 5.70 -2.64 17.47
N ASP A 409 5.88 -3.95 17.47
CA ASP A 409 4.91 -4.97 17.86
C ASP A 409 3.57 -4.84 17.12
N LEU A 410 3.62 -4.36 15.87
CA LEU A 410 2.44 -4.26 15.02
C LEU A 410 2.09 -5.63 14.43
N PRO A 411 0.82 -6.06 14.48
CA PRO A 411 0.40 -7.31 13.85
C PRO A 411 0.63 -7.28 12.33
N ALA A 412 1.13 -8.37 11.77
CA ALA A 412 1.40 -8.46 10.33
C ALA A 412 0.17 -8.21 9.45
N SER A 413 -1.03 -8.52 9.95
CA SER A 413 -2.31 -8.20 9.27
C SER A 413 -2.57 -6.70 9.12
N LEU A 414 -1.87 -5.84 9.89
CA LEU A 414 -1.97 -4.38 9.81
C LEU A 414 -0.90 -3.70 8.95
N TYR A 415 0.09 -4.42 8.42
CA TYR A 415 1.18 -3.79 7.64
C TYR A 415 0.64 -3.07 6.38
N THR A 416 -0.16 -3.73 5.56
CA THR A 416 -0.81 -3.09 4.41
C THR A 416 -1.88 -2.07 4.82
N PRO A 417 -2.74 -2.29 5.84
CA PRO A 417 -3.61 -1.26 6.40
C PRO A 417 -2.92 0.02 6.87
N ILE A 418 -1.76 -0.07 7.52
CA ILE A 418 -0.95 1.11 7.91
C ILE A 418 -0.48 1.87 6.67
N PHE A 419 -0.04 1.14 5.65
CA PHE A 419 0.29 1.74 4.35
C PHE A 419 -0.92 2.48 3.75
N ALA A 420 -2.11 1.89 3.82
CA ALA A 420 -3.35 2.50 3.35
C ALA A 420 -3.76 3.73 4.18
N ALA A 421 -3.58 3.68 5.52
CA ALA A 421 -3.84 4.80 6.44
C ALA A 421 -3.00 6.04 6.11
N ALA A 422 -1.81 5.84 5.59
CA ALA A 422 -0.98 6.91 5.07
C ALA A 422 -1.41 7.35 3.66
N ARG A 423 -1.60 6.39 2.76
CA ARG A 423 -1.86 6.62 1.34
C ARG A 423 -3.21 7.28 1.07
N ILE A 424 -4.18 7.19 1.98
CA ILE A 424 -5.46 7.88 1.86
C ILE A 424 -5.28 9.40 1.68
N VAL A 425 -4.21 9.99 2.23
CA VAL A 425 -3.84 11.40 2.05
C VAL A 425 -3.48 11.67 0.58
N GLY A 426 -2.58 10.88 0.01
CA GLY A 426 -2.18 10.99 -1.40
C GLY A 426 -3.37 10.77 -2.35
N TRP A 427 -4.17 9.74 -2.13
CA TRP A 427 -5.39 9.51 -2.93
C TRP A 427 -6.35 10.69 -2.85
N SER A 428 -6.52 11.28 -1.67
CA SER A 428 -7.36 12.46 -1.46
C SER A 428 -6.86 13.67 -2.25
N ALA A 429 -5.55 13.93 -2.21
CA ALA A 429 -4.93 15.01 -2.95
C ALA A 429 -5.10 14.81 -4.47
N HIS A 430 -4.81 13.60 -4.98
CA HIS A 430 -4.97 13.27 -6.40
C HIS A 430 -6.43 13.32 -6.86
N ARG A 431 -7.39 12.90 -6.01
CA ARG A 431 -8.82 13.04 -6.33
C ARG A 431 -9.24 14.50 -6.47
N LEU A 432 -8.82 15.36 -5.53
CA LEU A 432 -9.12 16.80 -5.59
C LEU A 432 -8.50 17.46 -6.83
N GLU A 433 -7.25 17.09 -7.16
CA GLU A 433 -6.57 17.55 -8.38
C GLU A 433 -7.30 17.08 -9.65
N GLU A 434 -7.70 15.83 -9.72
CA GLU A 434 -8.45 15.25 -10.84
C GLU A 434 -9.79 15.97 -11.04
N LEU A 435 -10.59 16.14 -9.97
CA LEU A 435 -11.88 16.85 -10.05
C LEU A 435 -11.74 18.31 -10.50
N LYS A 436 -10.61 18.96 -10.22
CA LYS A 436 -10.35 20.34 -10.64
C LYS A 436 -10.01 20.45 -12.12
N ASN A 437 -9.36 19.42 -12.71
CA ASN A 437 -8.71 19.51 -14.01
C ASN A 437 -9.34 18.60 -15.06
N VAL A 438 -10.14 17.59 -14.66
CA VAL A 438 -10.71 16.61 -15.59
C VAL A 438 -11.92 17.17 -16.34
N ASP A 439 -11.90 16.97 -17.65
CA ASP A 439 -13.03 17.18 -18.57
C ASP A 439 -13.43 15.90 -19.32
N LYS A 440 -12.66 14.83 -19.20
CA LYS A 440 -12.84 13.58 -19.97
C LYS A 440 -12.60 12.34 -19.10
N ILE A 441 -13.47 11.34 -19.32
CA ILE A 441 -13.24 10.01 -18.71
C ILE A 441 -11.97 9.35 -19.26
N ILE A 442 -11.17 8.78 -18.40
CA ILE A 442 -9.96 8.01 -18.78
C ILE A 442 -10.39 6.71 -19.44
N ARG A 443 -10.17 6.61 -20.77
CA ARG A 443 -10.61 5.48 -21.58
C ARG A 443 -9.54 5.08 -22.60
N PRO A 444 -8.63 4.14 -22.25
CA PRO A 444 -7.64 3.63 -23.20
C PRO A 444 -8.31 2.80 -24.31
N ALA A 445 -7.64 2.71 -25.47
CA ALA A 445 -8.08 1.88 -26.57
C ALA A 445 -7.66 0.41 -26.38
N TYR A 446 -8.53 -0.51 -26.82
CA TYR A 446 -8.24 -1.95 -26.89
C TYR A 446 -8.43 -2.44 -28.32
N LYS A 447 -7.49 -3.25 -28.81
CA LYS A 447 -7.56 -3.88 -30.14
C LYS A 447 -8.37 -5.19 -30.06
N PRO A 448 -9.54 -5.28 -30.72
CA PRO A 448 -10.26 -6.54 -30.82
C PRO A 448 -9.52 -7.53 -31.70
N LEU A 449 -9.47 -8.79 -31.28
CA LEU A 449 -8.83 -9.89 -32.01
C LEU A 449 -9.83 -10.90 -32.59
N SER A 450 -11.03 -10.99 -32.01
CA SER A 450 -12.08 -11.87 -32.52
C SER A 450 -12.62 -11.35 -33.86
N PRO A 451 -12.76 -12.24 -34.88
CA PRO A 451 -13.41 -11.86 -36.13
C PRO A 451 -14.90 -11.59 -35.89
N TYR A 452 -15.48 -10.76 -36.76
CA TYR A 452 -16.94 -10.58 -36.78
C TYR A 452 -17.60 -11.89 -37.18
N ARG A 453 -18.68 -12.27 -36.49
CA ARG A 453 -19.45 -13.50 -36.74
C ARG A 453 -20.93 -13.16 -36.78
N GLU A 454 -21.66 -13.87 -37.66
CA GLU A 454 -23.10 -13.83 -37.63
C GLU A 454 -23.68 -14.67 -36.48
N TYR A 455 -24.87 -14.29 -36.05
CA TYR A 455 -25.58 -15.09 -35.04
C TYR A 455 -26.07 -16.40 -35.64
N VAL A 456 -25.69 -17.53 -35.03
CA VAL A 456 -26.17 -18.85 -35.40
C VAL A 456 -27.31 -19.25 -34.48
N LYS A 457 -28.42 -19.75 -35.02
CA LYS A 457 -29.55 -20.24 -34.24
C LYS A 457 -29.13 -21.40 -33.32
N MET A 458 -29.85 -21.61 -32.22
CA MET A 458 -29.52 -22.68 -31.26
C MET A 458 -29.54 -24.05 -31.88
N GLU A 459 -30.48 -24.29 -32.78
CA GLU A 459 -30.65 -25.57 -33.52
C GLU A 459 -29.54 -25.87 -34.53
N ASP A 460 -28.77 -24.85 -34.94
CA ASP A 460 -27.69 -24.95 -35.94
C ASP A 460 -26.29 -24.87 -35.34
N ARG A 461 -26.14 -24.95 -34.02
CA ARG A 461 -24.86 -24.83 -33.32
C ARG A 461 -24.17 -26.15 -33.08
#